data_80996543b46736e1710208aafae38cf4
#
_entry.id   80996543b46736e1710208aafae38cf4
#
_cell.length_a   1.000
_cell.length_b   1.000
_cell.length_c   1.000
_cell.angle_alpha   90.00
_cell.angle_beta   90.00
_cell.angle_gamma   90.00
#
_symmetry.space_group_name_H-M   'P 1'
#
loop_
_entity.id
_entity.type
_entity.pdbx_description
1 polymer ?
#
loop_
_entity_poly.entity_id
_entity_poly.type
_entity_poly.pdbx_seq_one_letter_code
_entity_poly.pdbx_strand_id
1 'polypeptide(L)'
;SDVCSSDLEVIDTSNWKPFAISDLFDVVKGSRLTKADMREGTIPYIGASSFNNGITTYISNTEQLHPANTLTVCYNGSDIGRTFYQTEPYWATDDVNVLYPKFEMNEDLAMFFAPVIKCVGGLHEYGDKWKLEDMKKDVIKLPVKDDGTPDFMFMESYIQKIKKAATERISILRNI
;
A
#
# COMPACT_ATOMS: atom_id res chain seq x y z
N SER A 1 6.99 6.88 -38.32
CA SER A 1 6.88 5.45 -38.12
C SER A 1 6.86 5.14 -36.62
N ASP A 2 5.78 4.76 -36.18
CA ASP A 2 5.20 4.07 -35.06
C ASP A 2 6.15 3.53 -33.96
N VAL A 3 6.49 4.38 -33.02
CA VAL A 3 6.97 3.96 -31.68
C VAL A 3 5.94 4.40 -30.63
N CYS A 4 4.69 4.04 -30.86
CA CYS A 4 3.62 4.29 -29.90
C CYS A 4 2.70 3.07 -29.83
N SER A 5 3.32 1.88 -29.72
CA SER A 5 2.61 0.67 -29.34
C SER A 5 2.97 0.39 -27.90
N SER A 6 2.04 0.66 -27.01
CA SER A 6 2.13 0.42 -25.58
C SER A 6 2.11 -1.08 -25.33
N ASP A 7 3.27 -1.69 -25.17
CA ASP A 7 3.43 -3.10 -24.78
C ASP A 7 3.05 -3.38 -23.31
N LEU A 8 2.34 -2.47 -22.67
CA LEU A 8 1.65 -2.76 -21.41
C LEU A 8 0.29 -3.37 -21.80
N GLU A 9 0.27 -4.69 -21.93
CA GLU A 9 -0.97 -5.43 -22.08
C GLU A 9 -1.92 -5.06 -20.93
N VAL A 10 -3.18 -4.77 -21.29
CA VAL A 10 -4.23 -4.59 -20.28
C VAL A 10 -4.34 -5.89 -19.50
N ILE A 11 -4.15 -5.82 -18.20
CA ILE A 11 -4.22 -6.99 -17.32
C ILE A 11 -5.63 -7.60 -17.37
N ASP A 12 -5.72 -8.87 -17.73
CA ASP A 12 -6.98 -9.61 -17.67
C ASP A 12 -7.28 -10.02 -16.22
N THR A 13 -8.33 -9.44 -15.68
CA THR A 13 -8.78 -9.69 -14.29
C THR A 13 -9.96 -10.66 -14.20
N SER A 14 -10.37 -11.28 -15.31
CA SER A 14 -11.57 -12.14 -15.38
C SER A 14 -11.48 -13.35 -14.45
N ASN A 15 -10.27 -13.89 -14.26
CA ASN A 15 -10.00 -15.07 -13.43
C ASN A 15 -9.54 -14.72 -12.00
N TRP A 16 -9.52 -13.44 -11.64
CA TRP A 16 -9.13 -13.04 -10.29
C TRP A 16 -10.19 -13.48 -9.27
N LYS A 17 -9.71 -13.89 -8.10
CA LYS A 17 -10.59 -14.35 -7.01
C LYS A 17 -10.63 -13.33 -5.87
N PRO A 18 -11.75 -13.27 -5.15
CA PRO A 18 -11.92 -12.39 -4.00
C PRO A 18 -11.22 -12.98 -2.76
N PHE A 19 -10.55 -12.10 -2.00
CA PHE A 19 -9.95 -12.41 -0.70
C PHE A 19 -10.34 -11.29 0.27
N ALA A 20 -10.78 -11.64 1.48
CA ALA A 20 -10.91 -10.63 2.53
C ALA A 20 -9.52 -10.09 2.88
N ILE A 21 -9.44 -8.80 3.20
CA ILE A 21 -8.15 -8.21 3.60
C ILE A 21 -7.57 -8.96 4.80
N SER A 22 -8.43 -9.41 5.74
CA SER A 22 -8.02 -10.21 6.89
C SER A 22 -7.49 -11.60 6.55
N ASP A 23 -7.74 -12.14 5.37
CA ASP A 23 -7.14 -13.41 4.94
C ASP A 23 -5.65 -13.25 4.65
N LEU A 24 -5.25 -12.06 4.22
CA LEU A 24 -3.90 -11.74 3.73
C LEU A 24 -3.08 -10.93 4.73
N PHE A 25 -3.76 -10.15 5.59
CA PHE A 25 -3.12 -9.22 6.51
C PHE A 25 -3.76 -9.25 7.89
N ASP A 26 -2.95 -9.09 8.92
CA ASP A 26 -3.47 -8.67 10.22
C ASP A 26 -3.60 -7.15 10.21
N VAL A 27 -4.81 -6.65 10.47
CA VAL A 27 -5.12 -5.21 10.43
C VAL A 27 -5.00 -4.64 11.84
N VAL A 28 -4.08 -3.72 12.04
CA VAL A 28 -3.76 -3.10 13.32
C VAL A 28 -3.99 -1.59 13.24
N LYS A 29 -4.62 -1.02 14.25
CA LYS A 29 -4.82 0.42 14.32
C LYS A 29 -3.53 1.12 14.74
N GLY A 30 -3.23 2.27 14.13
CA GLY A 30 -2.18 3.16 14.59
C GLY A 30 -2.52 3.81 15.93
N SER A 31 -1.53 4.42 16.56
CA SER A 31 -1.61 4.96 17.91
C SER A 31 -1.42 6.47 17.92
N ARG A 32 -2.31 7.16 18.62
CA ARG A 32 -2.22 8.61 18.78
C ARG A 32 -0.98 8.99 19.58
N LEU A 33 -0.23 9.96 19.06
CA LEU A 33 0.84 10.66 19.77
C LEU A 33 0.59 12.15 19.66
N THR A 34 0.47 12.82 20.79
CA THR A 34 0.21 14.26 20.78
C THR A 34 1.49 15.04 20.47
N LYS A 35 1.37 16.25 19.93
CA LYS A 35 2.54 17.10 19.64
C LYS A 35 3.37 17.40 20.90
N ALA A 36 2.74 17.46 22.07
CA ALA A 36 3.41 17.70 23.34
C ALA A 36 4.28 16.49 23.77
N ASP A 37 3.90 15.28 23.37
CA ASP A 37 4.61 14.05 23.72
C ASP A 37 5.65 13.64 22.66
N MET A 38 5.61 14.27 21.48
CA MET A 38 6.59 14.01 20.42
C MET A 38 7.98 14.48 20.82
N ARG A 39 8.95 13.61 20.65
CA ARG A 39 10.38 13.89 20.79
C ARG A 39 11.02 13.87 19.41
N GLU A 40 11.81 14.90 19.09
CA GLU A 40 12.51 15.01 17.81
C GLU A 40 13.49 13.82 17.63
N GLY A 41 13.57 13.28 16.40
CA GLY A 41 14.42 12.14 16.11
C GLY A 41 14.43 11.78 14.63
N THR A 42 14.69 10.50 14.33
CA THR A 42 14.89 9.99 12.98
C THR A 42 13.88 8.91 12.56
N ILE A 43 13.00 8.50 13.45
CA ILE A 43 11.98 7.48 13.16
C ILE A 43 10.83 8.12 12.40
N PRO A 44 10.41 7.60 11.23
CA PRO A 44 9.28 8.13 10.49
C PRO A 44 7.99 8.13 11.31
N TYR A 45 7.27 9.23 11.29
CA TYR A 45 5.95 9.38 11.87
C TYR A 45 4.92 9.49 10.74
N ILE A 46 4.11 8.45 10.57
CA ILE A 46 3.17 8.30 9.47
C ILE A 46 1.81 8.83 9.88
N GLY A 47 1.32 9.82 9.13
CA GLY A 47 0.00 10.42 9.30
C GLY A 47 -0.90 10.20 8.09
N ALA A 48 -2.11 10.75 8.15
CA ALA A 48 -3.08 10.75 7.05
C ALA A 48 -2.67 11.75 5.95
N SER A 49 -1.52 11.52 5.34
CA SER A 49 -0.96 12.33 4.26
C SER A 49 -0.95 11.53 2.96
N SER A 50 -1.24 12.19 1.83
CA SER A 50 -1.15 11.61 0.49
C SER A 50 0.23 11.73 -0.14
N PHE A 51 1.18 12.37 0.54
CA PHE A 51 2.51 12.70 0.04
C PHE A 51 3.60 12.12 0.92
N ASN A 52 4.83 12.11 0.41
CA ASN A 52 6.04 11.74 1.12
C ASN A 52 5.93 10.39 1.86
N ASN A 53 5.39 9.39 1.21
CA ASN A 53 5.15 8.05 1.79
C ASN A 53 4.35 8.08 3.12
N GLY A 54 3.50 9.10 3.30
CA GLY A 54 2.74 9.32 4.53
C GLY A 54 3.55 9.95 5.68
N ILE A 55 4.85 10.18 5.51
CA ILE A 55 5.72 10.74 6.54
C ILE A 55 5.40 12.22 6.73
N THR A 56 4.93 12.58 7.91
CA THR A 56 4.59 13.95 8.28
C THR A 56 5.68 14.63 9.13
N THR A 57 6.45 13.85 9.87
CA THR A 57 7.60 14.31 10.66
C THR A 57 8.47 13.11 11.06
N TYR A 58 9.54 13.36 11.80
CA TYR A 58 10.42 12.34 12.38
C TYR A 58 10.47 12.50 13.90
N ILE A 59 10.46 11.38 14.61
CA ILE A 59 10.41 11.32 16.07
C ILE A 59 11.46 10.36 16.62
N SER A 60 11.68 10.40 17.94
CA SER A 60 12.50 9.42 18.68
C SER A 60 11.70 8.53 19.64
N ASN A 61 10.38 8.69 19.66
CA ASN A 61 9.48 7.85 20.44
C ASN A 61 9.50 6.42 19.91
N THR A 62 9.59 5.43 20.81
CA THR A 62 9.73 4.00 20.46
C THR A 62 8.67 3.10 21.09
N GLU A 63 7.75 3.67 21.85
CA GLU A 63 6.83 2.94 22.70
C GLU A 63 5.81 2.11 21.92
N GLN A 64 5.50 2.51 20.67
CA GLN A 64 4.50 1.86 19.82
C GLN A 64 4.92 1.86 18.33
N LEU A 65 6.07 1.27 18.06
CA LEU A 65 6.56 1.15 16.68
C LEU A 65 5.93 -0.04 15.96
N HIS A 66 5.68 0.18 14.67
CA HIS A 66 5.36 -0.87 13.73
C HIS A 66 6.63 -1.33 13.01
N PRO A 67 6.73 -2.62 12.65
CA PRO A 67 7.91 -3.14 11.95
C PRO A 67 7.97 -2.68 10.50
N ALA A 68 9.15 -2.76 9.92
CA ALA A 68 9.36 -2.67 8.47
C ALA A 68 8.57 -3.76 7.71
N ASN A 69 8.48 -3.59 6.39
CA ASN A 69 7.80 -4.51 5.45
C ASN A 69 6.30 -4.65 5.71
N THR A 70 5.67 -3.56 6.13
CA THR A 70 4.22 -3.44 6.34
C THR A 70 3.63 -2.35 5.45
N LEU A 71 2.31 -2.35 5.30
CA LEU A 71 1.59 -1.32 4.57
C LEU A 71 0.85 -0.41 5.55
N THR A 72 0.91 0.90 5.32
CA THR A 72 0.06 1.87 6.00
C THR A 72 -1.11 2.25 5.11
N VAL A 73 -2.30 2.30 5.67
CA VAL A 73 -3.54 2.65 4.95
C VAL A 73 -4.23 3.79 5.68
N CYS A 74 -4.40 4.91 4.99
CA CYS A 74 -5.22 6.01 5.49
C CYS A 74 -6.69 5.58 5.53
N TYR A 75 -7.32 5.58 6.70
CA TYR A 75 -8.72 5.20 6.85
C TYR A 75 -9.65 6.39 7.12
N ASN A 76 -9.07 7.57 7.32
CA ASN A 76 -9.80 8.79 7.66
C ASN A 76 -9.21 9.96 6.85
N GLY A 77 -10.04 10.96 6.54
CA GLY A 77 -9.60 12.16 5.81
C GLY A 77 -10.02 12.16 4.34
N SER A 78 -9.34 12.93 3.51
CA SER A 78 -9.70 13.17 2.11
C SER A 78 -9.23 12.08 1.13
N ASP A 79 -8.35 11.19 1.56
CA ASP A 79 -7.75 10.18 0.67
C ASP A 79 -7.80 8.76 1.29
N ILE A 80 -9.01 8.34 1.67
CA ILE A 80 -9.26 7.02 2.24
C ILE A 80 -8.77 5.94 1.28
N GLY A 81 -8.07 4.95 1.83
CA GLY A 81 -7.46 3.85 1.10
C GLY A 81 -6.07 4.17 0.55
N ARG A 82 -5.55 5.40 0.70
CA ARG A 82 -4.16 5.69 0.34
C ARG A 82 -3.23 4.75 1.11
N THR A 83 -2.46 3.98 0.37
CA THR A 83 -1.61 2.90 0.88
C THR A 83 -0.17 3.18 0.55
N PHE A 84 0.71 3.03 1.55
CA PHE A 84 2.15 3.17 1.39
C PHE A 84 2.89 1.97 1.99
N TYR A 85 4.02 1.62 1.36
CA TYR A 85 4.94 0.59 1.84
C TYR A 85 6.01 1.21 2.74
N GLN A 86 6.16 0.64 3.93
CA GLN A 86 7.14 1.10 4.91
C GLN A 86 8.31 0.12 4.98
N THR A 87 9.50 0.61 4.65
CA THR A 87 10.72 -0.22 4.55
C THR A 87 11.58 -0.21 5.82
N GLU A 88 11.21 0.61 6.80
CA GLU A 88 11.89 0.74 8.08
C GLU A 88 10.87 0.83 9.23
N PRO A 89 11.26 0.58 10.49
CA PRO A 89 10.35 0.76 11.62
C PRO A 89 9.84 2.20 11.73
N TYR A 90 8.58 2.37 12.12
CA TYR A 90 7.90 3.66 12.13
C TYR A 90 6.79 3.71 13.18
N TRP A 91 6.29 4.90 13.44
CA TRP A 91 5.06 5.13 14.22
C TRP A 91 3.92 5.54 13.27
N ALA A 92 2.75 4.90 13.39
CA ALA A 92 1.55 5.29 12.68
C ALA A 92 0.56 5.99 13.61
N THR A 93 -0.02 7.11 13.13
CA THR A 93 -1.06 7.84 13.88
C THR A 93 -2.36 7.05 13.99
N ASP A 94 -3.26 7.51 14.83
CA ASP A 94 -4.61 6.94 14.98
C ASP A 94 -5.56 7.21 13.80
N ASP A 95 -5.11 7.91 12.75
CA ASP A 95 -5.82 8.07 11.47
C ASP A 95 -5.33 7.10 10.38
N VAL A 96 -4.41 6.22 10.72
CA VAL A 96 -3.79 5.24 9.83
C VAL A 96 -3.94 3.85 10.41
N ASN A 97 -4.40 2.90 9.60
CA ASN A 97 -4.32 1.48 9.90
C ASN A 97 -3.06 0.88 9.28
N VAL A 98 -2.53 -0.16 9.91
CA VAL A 98 -1.35 -0.89 9.45
C VAL A 98 -1.75 -2.30 9.07
N LEU A 99 -1.31 -2.75 7.90
CA LEU A 99 -1.51 -4.10 7.41
C LEU A 99 -0.22 -4.90 7.56
N TYR A 100 -0.23 -5.88 8.45
CA TYR A 100 0.86 -6.83 8.62
C TYR A 100 0.65 -8.02 7.70
N PRO A 101 1.50 -8.22 6.68
CA PRO A 101 1.29 -9.29 5.72
C PRO A 101 1.48 -10.66 6.38
N LYS A 102 0.62 -11.62 6.02
CA LYS A 102 0.73 -13.03 6.40
C LYS A 102 1.58 -13.83 5.42
N PHE A 103 2.32 -13.13 4.57
CA PHE A 103 3.23 -13.65 3.54
C PHE A 103 4.48 -12.77 3.50
N GLU A 104 5.50 -13.20 2.76
CA GLU A 104 6.71 -12.40 2.60
C GLU A 104 6.44 -11.21 1.68
N MET A 105 6.46 -10.00 2.26
CA MET A 105 6.24 -8.74 1.56
C MET A 105 7.54 -8.19 0.99
N ASN A 106 7.46 -7.65 -0.21
CA ASN A 106 8.52 -6.86 -0.83
C ASN A 106 7.95 -5.63 -1.55
N GLU A 107 8.82 -4.81 -2.11
CA GLU A 107 8.42 -3.58 -2.78
C GLU A 107 7.49 -3.84 -3.99
N ASP A 108 7.76 -4.87 -4.80
CA ASP A 108 6.95 -5.17 -5.99
C ASP A 108 5.53 -5.58 -5.60
N LEU A 109 5.40 -6.46 -4.60
CA LEU A 109 4.09 -6.82 -4.04
C LEU A 109 3.38 -5.62 -3.45
N ALA A 110 4.09 -4.78 -2.69
CA ALA A 110 3.51 -3.56 -2.14
C ALA A 110 2.98 -2.62 -3.23
N MET A 111 3.72 -2.44 -4.32
CA MET A 111 3.29 -1.65 -5.49
C MET A 111 2.06 -2.25 -6.18
N PHE A 112 1.91 -3.58 -6.16
CA PHE A 112 0.71 -4.24 -6.68
C PHE A 112 -0.49 -4.06 -5.75
N PHE A 113 -0.32 -4.27 -4.45
CA PHE A 113 -1.40 -4.19 -3.47
C PHE A 113 -1.92 -2.76 -3.26
N ALA A 114 -1.06 -1.75 -3.28
CA ALA A 114 -1.44 -0.37 -2.96
C ALA A 114 -2.59 0.17 -3.81
N PRO A 115 -2.59 0.09 -5.15
CA PRO A 115 -3.71 0.56 -5.96
C PRO A 115 -4.96 -0.31 -5.80
N VAL A 116 -4.82 -1.62 -5.57
CA VAL A 116 -5.95 -2.53 -5.34
C VAL A 116 -6.67 -2.18 -4.03
N ILE A 117 -5.92 -1.96 -2.95
CA ILE A 117 -6.47 -1.52 -1.66
C ILE A 117 -7.08 -0.13 -1.79
N LYS A 118 -6.43 0.78 -2.52
CA LYS A 118 -6.96 2.14 -2.77
C LYS A 118 -8.31 2.11 -3.49
N CYS A 119 -8.50 1.22 -4.45
CA CYS A 119 -9.79 1.07 -5.15
C CYS A 119 -10.92 0.70 -4.18
N VAL A 120 -10.68 -0.21 -3.25
CA VAL A 120 -11.67 -0.63 -2.26
C VAL A 120 -11.90 0.49 -1.23
N GLY A 121 -10.83 1.08 -0.71
CA GLY A 121 -10.93 2.21 0.22
C GLY A 121 -11.67 3.42 -0.37
N GLY A 122 -11.53 3.65 -1.67
CA GLY A 122 -12.21 4.72 -2.38
C GLY A 122 -13.73 4.58 -2.49
N LEU A 123 -14.28 3.41 -2.15
CA LEU A 123 -15.73 3.20 -2.06
C LEU A 123 -16.33 3.75 -0.75
N HIS A 124 -15.48 4.06 0.25
CA HIS A 124 -15.89 4.69 1.50
C HIS A 124 -15.91 6.20 1.34
N GLU A 125 -17.05 6.82 1.66
CA GLU A 125 -17.24 8.26 1.47
C GLU A 125 -16.54 9.08 2.55
N TYR A 126 -16.23 10.35 2.20
CA TYR A 126 -15.75 11.33 3.17
C TYR A 126 -16.74 11.48 4.33
N GLY A 127 -16.26 11.23 5.55
CA GLY A 127 -17.07 11.26 6.78
C GLY A 127 -17.51 9.89 7.30
N ASP A 128 -17.45 8.84 6.48
CA ASP A 128 -17.85 7.48 6.90
C ASP A 128 -16.67 6.59 7.30
N LYS A 129 -15.46 7.10 7.30
CA LYS A 129 -14.21 6.42 7.72
C LYS A 129 -14.18 4.92 7.36
N TRP A 130 -13.14 4.46 6.76
CA TRP A 130 -12.94 3.02 6.54
C TRP A 130 -12.53 2.33 7.85
N LYS A 131 -13.51 2.03 8.69
CA LYS A 131 -13.30 1.48 10.04
C LYS A 131 -12.51 0.18 9.99
N LEU A 132 -11.77 -0.11 11.07
CA LEU A 132 -10.93 -1.30 11.18
C LEU A 132 -11.68 -2.60 10.85
N GLU A 133 -12.88 -2.76 11.40
CA GLU A 133 -13.68 -3.98 11.23
C GLU A 133 -14.27 -4.11 9.81
N ASP A 134 -14.53 -2.99 9.14
CA ASP A 134 -14.96 -2.99 7.74
C ASP A 134 -13.76 -3.31 6.84
N MET A 135 -12.60 -2.68 7.09
CA MET A 135 -11.35 -2.98 6.37
C MET A 135 -10.97 -4.46 6.43
N LYS A 136 -11.15 -5.11 7.58
CA LYS A 136 -10.87 -6.55 7.72
C LYS A 136 -11.76 -7.43 6.84
N LYS A 137 -13.02 -7.04 6.66
CA LYS A 137 -14.05 -7.80 5.93
C LYS A 137 -14.08 -7.47 4.44
N ASP A 138 -13.64 -6.27 4.09
CA ASP A 138 -13.64 -5.84 2.70
C ASP A 138 -12.75 -6.73 1.84
N VAL A 139 -13.17 -6.88 0.60
CA VAL A 139 -12.64 -7.86 -0.32
C VAL A 139 -11.84 -7.18 -1.42
N ILE A 140 -10.64 -7.68 -1.65
CA ILE A 140 -9.83 -7.36 -2.82
C ILE A 140 -9.79 -8.55 -3.77
N LYS A 141 -9.74 -8.28 -5.08
CA LYS A 141 -9.58 -9.32 -6.10
C LYS A 141 -8.11 -9.43 -6.48
N LEU A 142 -7.61 -10.65 -6.53
CA LEU A 142 -6.20 -10.96 -6.84
C LEU A 142 -6.10 -12.09 -7.86
N PRO A 143 -5.02 -12.09 -8.67
CA PRO A 143 -4.67 -13.23 -9.51
C PRO A 143 -4.40 -14.45 -8.63
N VAL A 144 -4.79 -15.62 -9.13
CA VAL A 144 -4.65 -16.88 -8.42
C VAL A 144 -3.94 -17.93 -9.26
N LYS A 145 -3.26 -18.84 -8.56
CA LYS A 145 -2.75 -20.09 -9.13
C LYS A 145 -3.90 -21.06 -9.39
N ASP A 146 -3.60 -22.19 -10.03
CA ASP A 146 -4.59 -23.25 -10.32
C ASP A 146 -5.23 -23.82 -9.05
N ASP A 147 -4.50 -23.80 -7.92
CA ASP A 147 -5.01 -24.24 -6.61
C ASP A 147 -5.90 -23.19 -5.90
N GLY A 148 -6.10 -22.03 -6.51
CA GLY A 148 -6.92 -20.94 -5.98
C GLY A 148 -6.23 -20.03 -4.94
N THR A 149 -4.95 -20.27 -4.64
CA THR A 149 -4.16 -19.37 -3.78
C THR A 149 -3.66 -18.15 -4.54
N PRO A 150 -3.36 -17.01 -3.86
CA PRO A 150 -2.83 -15.82 -4.52
C PRO A 150 -1.54 -16.12 -5.29
N ASP A 151 -1.45 -15.63 -6.53
CA ASP A 151 -0.25 -15.77 -7.37
C ASP A 151 0.69 -14.58 -7.16
N PHE A 152 1.47 -14.62 -6.10
CA PHE A 152 2.44 -13.57 -5.78
C PHE A 152 3.53 -13.43 -6.87
N MET A 153 3.93 -14.55 -7.51
CA MET A 153 4.93 -14.50 -8.58
C MET A 153 4.41 -13.73 -9.80
N PHE A 154 3.14 -13.92 -10.15
CA PHE A 154 2.50 -13.13 -11.20
C PHE A 154 2.50 -11.63 -10.84
N MET A 155 2.11 -11.29 -9.61
CA MET A 155 2.05 -9.89 -9.14
C MET A 155 3.42 -9.22 -9.23
N GLU A 156 4.48 -9.87 -8.75
CA GLU A 156 5.86 -9.38 -8.84
C GLU A 156 6.32 -9.21 -10.28
N SER A 157 6.12 -10.23 -11.11
CA SER A 157 6.50 -10.20 -12.52
C SER A 157 5.80 -9.08 -13.28
N TYR A 158 4.53 -8.83 -12.98
CA TYR A 158 3.75 -7.75 -13.57
C TYR A 158 4.34 -6.37 -13.23
N ILE A 159 4.66 -6.12 -11.96
CA ILE A 159 5.28 -4.88 -11.52
C ILE A 159 6.67 -4.71 -12.13
N GLN A 160 7.48 -5.77 -12.19
CA GLN A 160 8.80 -5.72 -12.83
C GLN A 160 8.73 -5.36 -14.31
N LYS A 161 7.74 -5.87 -15.05
CA LYS A 161 7.48 -5.45 -16.45
C LYS A 161 7.16 -3.98 -16.55
N ILE A 162 6.31 -3.45 -15.64
CA ILE A 162 5.97 -2.02 -15.60
C ILE A 162 7.21 -1.17 -15.30
N LYS A 163 8.02 -1.56 -14.30
CA LYS A 163 9.27 -0.86 -13.95
C LYS A 163 10.24 -0.82 -15.14
N LYS A 164 10.41 -1.94 -15.82
CA LYS A 164 11.27 -2.04 -17.01
C LYS A 164 10.78 -1.11 -18.12
N ALA A 165 9.49 -1.16 -18.48
CA ALA A 165 8.92 -0.31 -19.51
C ALA A 165 9.05 1.19 -19.16
N ALA A 166 8.86 1.57 -17.89
CA ALA A 166 9.05 2.94 -17.42
C ALA A 166 10.50 3.39 -17.55
N THR A 167 11.45 2.54 -17.17
CA THR A 167 12.90 2.83 -17.27
C THR A 167 13.34 3.02 -18.73
N GLU A 168 12.87 2.16 -19.63
CA GLU A 168 13.16 2.26 -21.06
C GLU A 168 12.64 3.58 -21.66
N ARG A 169 11.42 3.98 -21.32
CA ARG A 169 10.82 5.25 -21.76
C ARG A 169 11.59 6.46 -21.23
N ILE A 170 11.99 6.45 -19.95
CA ILE A 170 12.81 7.52 -19.37
C ILE A 170 14.16 7.62 -20.06
N SER A 171 14.80 6.49 -20.42
CA SER A 171 16.10 6.49 -21.11
C SER A 171 16.00 7.11 -22.50
N ILE A 172 14.91 6.87 -23.22
CA ILE A 172 14.64 7.51 -24.53
C ILE A 172 14.55 9.02 -24.38
N LEU A 173 13.81 9.51 -23.37
CA LEU A 173 13.66 10.95 -23.13
C LEU A 173 14.96 11.65 -22.73
N ARG A 174 15.91 10.94 -22.10
CA ARG A 174 17.22 11.50 -21.74
C ARG A 174 18.17 11.67 -22.94
N ASN A 175 17.87 11.02 -24.06
CA ASN A 175 18.69 11.04 -25.27
C ASN A 175 18.15 12.00 -26.36
N ILE A 176 17.14 12.81 -26.04
CA ILE A 176 16.60 13.90 -26.85
C ILE A 176 17.25 15.22 -26.43
#